data_1a0aeda40e3f4f041ec78115cb8ffe1b
#
_entry.id   1a0aeda40e3f4f041ec78115cb8ffe1b
#
_cell.length_a   1.000
_cell.length_b   1.000
_cell.length_c   1.000
_cell.angle_alpha   90.00
_cell.angle_beta   90.00
_cell.angle_gamma   90.00
#
_symmetry.space_group_name_H-M   'P 1'
#
loop_
_entity.id
_entity.type
_entity.pdbx_description
1 polymer ?
#
loop_
_entity_poly.entity_id
_entity_poly.type
_entity_poly.pdbx_seq_one_letter_code
_entity_poly.pdbx_strand_id
1 'polypeptide(L)'
;MSSLATLRQDLKEALEEQDLKAVEYLPERIQPPIALVSASDPYLEQGLTACLFKVSLEVTLVAAKATNANSTNALDDMIESAIYATGDWFIDTINAPFILEANNAQYLACKMRLNQQIEIGG
;
A
#
# COMPACT_ATOMS: atom_id res chain seq x y z
N MET A 1 -5.62 12.35 16.99
CA MET A 1 -5.52 11.36 15.89
C MET A 1 -5.19 10.00 16.50
N SER A 2 -5.81 8.94 16.03
CA SER A 2 -5.52 7.60 16.55
C SER A 2 -4.14 7.12 16.11
N SER A 3 -3.59 6.13 16.83
CA SER A 3 -2.32 5.51 16.44
C SER A 3 -2.42 4.88 15.06
N LEU A 4 -3.57 4.31 14.72
CA LEU A 4 -3.80 3.70 13.41
C LEU A 4 -3.80 4.73 12.29
N ALA A 5 -4.43 5.88 12.50
CA ALA A 5 -4.45 6.96 11.52
C ALA A 5 -3.05 7.53 11.31
N THR A 6 -2.28 7.69 12.39
CA THR A 6 -0.89 8.16 12.30
C THR A 6 -0.04 7.18 11.51
N LEU A 7 -0.24 5.88 11.75
CA LEU A 7 0.52 4.84 11.06
C LEU A 7 0.26 4.85 9.55
N ARG A 8 -1.01 4.99 9.15
CA ARG A 8 -1.36 5.11 7.73
C ARG A 8 -0.78 6.37 7.10
N GLN A 9 -0.84 7.49 7.82
CA GLN A 9 -0.29 8.75 7.35
C GLN A 9 1.22 8.65 7.15
N ASP A 10 1.92 8.04 8.11
CA ASP A 10 3.37 7.85 8.02
C ASP A 10 3.74 6.99 6.80
N LEU A 11 2.97 5.94 6.55
CA LEU A 11 3.17 5.09 5.37
C LEU A 11 2.96 5.87 4.07
N LYS A 12 1.88 6.66 4.01
CA LYS A 12 1.62 7.52 2.86
C LYS A 12 2.78 8.48 2.60
N GLU A 13 3.27 9.15 3.65
CA GLU A 13 4.38 10.09 3.53
C GLU A 13 5.66 9.40 3.07
N ALA A 14 5.94 8.19 3.57
CA ALA A 14 7.10 7.41 3.16
C ALA A 14 7.03 7.05 1.67
N LEU A 15 5.85 6.68 1.18
CA LEU A 15 5.63 6.41 -0.24
C LEU A 15 5.85 7.68 -1.08
N GLU A 16 5.35 8.81 -0.61
CA GLU A 16 5.51 10.09 -1.31
C GLU A 16 6.97 10.54 -1.38
N GLU A 17 7.79 10.20 -0.38
CA GLU A 17 9.23 10.45 -0.41
C GLU A 17 9.94 9.68 -1.51
N GLN A 18 9.37 8.59 -1.99
CA GLN A 18 9.88 7.80 -3.11
C GLN A 18 9.21 8.17 -4.43
N ASP A 19 8.64 9.37 -4.51
CA ASP A 19 7.95 9.89 -5.69
C ASP A 19 6.73 9.06 -6.11
N LEU A 20 6.12 8.35 -5.15
CA LEU A 20 4.88 7.63 -5.36
C LEU A 20 3.72 8.44 -4.81
N LYS A 21 2.82 8.89 -5.68
CA LYS A 21 1.59 9.53 -5.24
C LYS A 21 0.77 8.51 -4.45
N ALA A 22 0.36 8.86 -3.23
CA ALA A 22 -0.33 7.93 -2.35
C ALA A 22 -1.57 8.56 -1.73
N VAL A 23 -2.61 7.75 -1.51
CA VAL A 23 -3.83 8.16 -0.80
C VAL A 23 -4.18 7.10 0.24
N GLU A 24 -4.81 7.55 1.34
CA GLU A 24 -5.16 6.69 2.48
C GLU A 24 -6.58 6.14 2.40
N TYR A 25 -7.34 6.55 1.42
CA TYR A 25 -8.72 6.12 1.21
C TYR A 25 -9.00 6.01 -0.28
N LEU A 26 -9.99 5.21 -0.63
CA LEU A 26 -10.35 5.00 -2.02
C LEU A 26 -11.05 6.27 -2.57
N PRO A 27 -10.45 6.97 -3.53
CA PRO A 27 -11.09 8.12 -4.14
C PRO A 27 -12.18 7.67 -5.13
N GLU A 28 -13.09 8.57 -5.48
CA GLU A 28 -14.10 8.29 -6.51
C GLU A 28 -13.47 7.95 -7.85
N ARG A 29 -12.37 8.63 -8.16
CA ARG A 29 -11.59 8.36 -9.37
C ARG A 29 -10.13 8.28 -9.01
N ILE A 30 -9.44 7.30 -9.56
CA ILE A 30 -8.00 7.18 -9.39
C ILE A 30 -7.29 7.89 -10.53
N GLN A 31 -6.09 8.39 -10.25
CA GLN A 31 -5.23 9.04 -11.24
C GLN A 31 -3.86 8.34 -11.24
N PRO A 32 -3.75 7.21 -11.93
CA PRO A 32 -2.48 6.49 -11.98
C PRO A 32 -1.37 7.31 -12.64
N PRO A 33 -0.09 7.11 -12.26
CA PRO A 33 0.35 6.11 -11.28
C PRO A 33 0.01 6.54 -9.84
N ILE A 34 -0.45 5.60 -9.02
CA ILE A 34 -0.89 5.91 -7.66
C ILE A 34 -0.72 4.70 -6.76
N ALA A 35 -0.49 4.94 -5.46
CA ALA A 35 -0.49 3.92 -4.43
C ALA A 35 -1.71 4.13 -3.53
N LEU A 36 -2.52 3.10 -3.36
CA LEU A 36 -3.72 3.14 -2.52
C LEU A 36 -3.43 2.40 -1.23
N VAL A 37 -3.48 3.10 -0.09
CA VAL A 37 -3.23 2.51 1.23
C VAL A 37 -4.57 2.17 1.87
N SER A 38 -4.77 0.91 2.21
CA SER A 38 -6.00 0.44 2.82
C SER A 38 -5.72 -0.61 3.89
N ALA A 39 -6.74 -0.95 4.67
CA ALA A 39 -6.62 -2.01 5.66
C ALA A 39 -6.59 -3.37 4.96
N SER A 40 -5.74 -4.26 5.46
CA SER A 40 -5.77 -5.66 5.04
C SER A 40 -6.77 -6.44 5.89
N ASP A 41 -7.09 -7.65 5.52
CA ASP A 41 -7.96 -8.53 6.29
C ASP A 41 -7.17 -9.77 6.73
N PRO A 42 -6.95 -9.98 8.04
CA PRO A 42 -7.43 -9.17 9.16
C PRO A 42 -6.65 -7.85 9.30
N TYR A 43 -7.35 -6.82 9.76
CA TYR A 43 -6.73 -5.51 9.97
C TYR A 43 -5.85 -5.50 11.22
N LEU A 44 -6.41 -5.98 12.34
CA LEU A 44 -5.73 -6.02 13.63
C LEU A 44 -5.76 -7.44 14.17
N GLU A 45 -4.63 -7.87 14.72
CA GLU A 45 -4.51 -9.13 15.43
C GLU A 45 -3.81 -8.90 16.76
N GLN A 46 -4.21 -9.64 17.80
CA GLN A 46 -3.57 -9.56 19.10
C GLN A 46 -2.12 -10.01 18.98
N GLY A 47 -1.21 -9.22 19.54
CA GLY A 47 0.20 -9.58 19.61
C GLY A 47 0.52 -10.46 20.82
N LEU A 48 1.80 -10.53 21.15
CA LEU A 48 2.30 -11.39 22.22
C LEU A 48 1.93 -10.89 23.63
N THR A 49 1.69 -9.59 23.78
CA THR A 49 1.33 -9.00 25.07
C THR A 49 0.02 -8.24 24.94
N ALA A 50 -0.61 -7.89 26.09
CA ALA A 50 -1.95 -7.31 26.16
C ALA A 50 -2.08 -6.02 25.41
N CYS A 51 -1.22 -5.15 25.21
CA CYS A 51 -1.38 -3.90 24.50
C CYS A 51 -0.70 -3.90 23.12
N LEU A 52 -0.15 -5.03 22.71
CA LEU A 52 0.57 -5.18 21.46
C LEU A 52 -0.33 -5.75 20.39
N PHE A 53 -0.40 -5.08 19.25
CA PHE A 53 -1.23 -5.50 18.12
C PHE A 53 -0.41 -5.57 16.85
N LYS A 54 -0.72 -6.54 16.03
CA LYS A 54 -0.19 -6.63 14.67
C LYS A 54 -1.17 -5.94 13.74
N VAL A 55 -0.72 -4.88 13.09
CA VAL A 55 -1.52 -4.12 12.13
C VAL A 55 -1.13 -4.55 10.73
N SER A 56 -2.10 -4.92 9.92
CA SER A 56 -1.86 -5.31 8.52
C SER A 56 -2.51 -4.30 7.58
N LEU A 57 -1.71 -3.72 6.71
CA LEU A 57 -2.17 -2.80 5.68
C LEU A 57 -1.88 -3.37 4.31
N GLU A 58 -2.61 -2.89 3.33
CA GLU A 58 -2.43 -3.28 1.94
C GLU A 58 -2.15 -2.04 1.11
N VAL A 59 -1.09 -2.09 0.32
CA VAL A 59 -0.78 -1.02 -0.64
C VAL A 59 -1.06 -1.57 -2.03
N THR A 60 -1.99 -0.95 -2.72
CA THR A 60 -2.28 -1.30 -4.12
C THR A 60 -1.58 -0.29 -5.01
N LEU A 61 -0.59 -0.78 -5.77
CA LEU A 61 0.15 0.04 -6.71
C LEU A 61 -0.52 -0.06 -8.07
N VAL A 62 -0.86 1.08 -8.66
CA VAL A 62 -1.55 1.12 -9.96
C VAL A 62 -0.68 1.89 -10.94
N ALA A 63 -0.22 1.23 -12.00
CA ALA A 63 0.62 1.85 -13.01
C ALA A 63 -0.21 2.69 -13.98
N ALA A 64 0.41 3.72 -14.56
CA ALA A 64 -0.24 4.51 -15.59
C ALA A 64 -0.58 3.64 -16.81
N LYS A 65 -1.68 3.98 -17.48
CA LYS A 65 -2.09 3.26 -18.68
C LYS A 65 -1.07 3.48 -19.80
N ALA A 66 -0.57 2.37 -20.34
CA ALA A 66 0.46 2.38 -21.38
C ALA A 66 0.42 1.05 -22.13
N THR A 67 1.41 0.81 -23.00
CA THR A 67 1.57 -0.51 -23.61
C THR A 67 1.89 -1.55 -22.55
N ASN A 68 1.60 -2.83 -22.82
CA ASN A 68 1.82 -3.89 -21.83
C ASN A 68 3.26 -3.91 -21.31
N ALA A 69 4.25 -3.75 -22.21
CA ALA A 69 5.66 -3.74 -21.81
C ALA A 69 5.98 -2.54 -20.92
N ASN A 70 5.51 -1.34 -21.30
CA ASN A 70 5.78 -0.13 -20.52
C ASN A 70 5.05 -0.13 -19.19
N SER A 71 3.80 -0.63 -19.14
CA SER A 71 3.05 -0.75 -17.90
C SER A 71 3.72 -1.73 -16.94
N THR A 72 4.21 -2.86 -17.44
CA THR A 72 4.91 -3.85 -16.62
C THR A 72 6.19 -3.26 -16.03
N ASN A 73 6.99 -2.58 -16.84
CA ASN A 73 8.23 -1.96 -16.36
C ASN A 73 7.94 -0.85 -15.36
N ALA A 74 6.91 -0.03 -15.61
CA ALA A 74 6.52 1.03 -14.69
C ALA A 74 6.05 0.48 -13.36
N LEU A 75 5.27 -0.61 -13.38
CA LEU A 75 4.80 -1.26 -12.16
C LEU A 75 5.96 -1.86 -11.37
N ASP A 76 6.92 -2.51 -12.03
CA ASP A 76 8.10 -3.05 -11.38
C ASP A 76 8.90 -1.95 -10.69
N ASP A 77 9.07 -0.79 -11.33
CA ASP A 77 9.73 0.37 -10.73
C ASP A 77 8.97 0.87 -9.49
N MET A 78 7.64 0.90 -9.56
CA MET A 78 6.81 1.27 -8.42
C MET A 78 6.97 0.29 -7.26
N ILE A 79 7.01 -1.01 -7.55
CA ILE A 79 7.20 -2.05 -6.53
C ILE A 79 8.53 -1.85 -5.82
N GLU A 80 9.61 -1.64 -6.56
CA GLU A 80 10.92 -1.41 -5.96
C GLU A 80 10.94 -0.16 -5.10
N SER A 81 10.36 0.95 -5.58
CA SER A 81 10.25 2.18 -4.81
C SER A 81 9.44 1.97 -3.53
N ALA A 82 8.35 1.22 -3.61
CA ALA A 82 7.52 0.90 -2.45
C ALA A 82 8.27 0.04 -1.42
N ILE A 83 9.10 -0.88 -1.88
CA ILE A 83 9.93 -1.70 -0.97
C ILE A 83 10.90 -0.78 -0.21
N TYR A 84 11.53 0.18 -0.87
CA TYR A 84 12.39 1.15 -0.19
C TYR A 84 11.63 2.02 0.81
N ALA A 85 10.41 2.43 0.45
CA ALA A 85 9.58 3.27 1.31
C ALA A 85 9.12 2.54 2.58
N THR A 86 8.98 1.23 2.52
CA THR A 86 8.39 0.43 3.60
C THR A 86 9.43 -0.29 4.45
N GLY A 87 10.62 0.35 4.63
CA GLY A 87 11.72 -0.25 5.40
C GLY A 87 11.38 -0.54 6.86
N ASP A 88 10.44 0.20 7.46
CA ASP A 88 9.98 0.00 8.83
C ASP A 88 8.87 -1.04 8.95
N TRP A 89 8.45 -1.62 7.84
CA TRP A 89 7.37 -2.60 7.79
C TRP A 89 7.90 -3.98 7.43
N PHE A 90 7.24 -5.01 7.93
CA PHE A 90 7.46 -6.36 7.46
C PHE A 90 6.59 -6.57 6.21
N ILE A 91 7.22 -6.90 5.10
CA ILE A 91 6.50 -7.19 3.87
C ILE A 91 6.08 -8.65 3.91
N ASP A 92 4.77 -8.89 4.04
CA ASP A 92 4.21 -10.24 4.12
C ASP A 92 4.19 -10.89 2.74
N THR A 93 3.55 -10.25 1.77
CA THR A 93 3.48 -10.73 0.39
C THR A 93 3.44 -9.56 -0.58
N ILE A 94 3.92 -9.82 -1.77
CA ILE A 94 3.70 -8.96 -2.95
C ILE A 94 3.10 -9.88 -3.99
N ASN A 95 1.83 -9.66 -4.32
CA ASN A 95 1.10 -10.55 -5.22
C ASN A 95 1.48 -10.28 -6.68
N ALA A 96 1.19 -11.24 -7.55
CA ALA A 96 1.41 -11.06 -8.98
C ALA A 96 0.55 -9.91 -9.51
N PRO A 97 1.02 -9.21 -10.56
CA PRO A 97 0.21 -8.16 -11.18
C PRO A 97 -1.14 -8.66 -11.66
N PHE A 98 -2.14 -7.79 -11.59
CA PHE A 98 -3.49 -8.10 -12.04
C PHE A 98 -4.07 -6.88 -12.76
N ILE A 99 -5.18 -7.08 -13.45
CA ILE A 99 -5.87 -5.98 -14.14
C ILE A 99 -6.89 -5.37 -13.18
N LEU A 100 -6.75 -4.08 -12.93
CA LEU A 100 -7.69 -3.30 -12.12
C LEU A 100 -8.58 -2.47 -13.04
N GLU A 101 -9.88 -2.61 -12.88
CA GLU A 101 -10.84 -1.80 -13.62
C GLU A 101 -11.25 -0.59 -12.78
N ALA A 102 -11.04 0.60 -13.32
CA ALA A 102 -11.40 1.86 -12.68
C ALA A 102 -11.54 2.94 -13.75
N ASN A 103 -12.36 3.97 -13.49
CA ASN A 103 -12.55 5.09 -14.42
C ASN A 103 -12.95 4.63 -15.84
N ASN A 104 -13.68 3.53 -15.96
CA ASN A 104 -14.03 2.90 -17.24
C ASN A 104 -12.81 2.51 -18.08
N ALA A 105 -11.71 2.17 -17.42
CA ALA A 105 -10.45 1.76 -18.05
C ALA A 105 -9.84 0.60 -17.28
N GLN A 106 -8.86 -0.06 -17.89
CA GLN A 106 -8.13 -1.14 -17.27
C GLN A 106 -6.68 -0.69 -17.02
N TYR A 107 -6.19 -0.98 -15.81
CA TYR A 107 -4.83 -0.63 -15.41
C TYR A 107 -4.13 -1.88 -14.88
N LEU A 108 -2.81 -1.92 -15.05
CA LEU A 108 -2.01 -2.96 -14.41
C LEU A 108 -1.73 -2.55 -12.98
N ALA A 109 -2.00 -3.42 -12.04
CA ALA A 109 -1.88 -3.14 -10.61
C ALA A 109 -1.25 -4.31 -9.86
N CYS A 110 -0.76 -4.03 -8.65
CA CYS A 110 -0.15 -5.04 -7.79
C CYS A 110 -0.47 -4.71 -6.34
N LYS A 111 -0.70 -5.74 -5.53
CA LYS A 111 -0.99 -5.57 -4.10
C LYS A 111 0.19 -6.03 -3.27
N MET A 112 0.59 -5.16 -2.32
CA MET A 112 1.59 -5.47 -1.30
C MET A 112 0.89 -5.54 0.04
N ARG A 113 1.11 -6.61 0.77
CA ARG A 113 0.59 -6.75 2.12
C ARG A 113 1.73 -6.52 3.11
N LEU A 114 1.50 -5.61 4.05
CA LEU A 114 2.48 -5.20 5.04
C LEU A 114 1.94 -5.38 6.44
N ASN A 115 2.83 -5.63 7.38
CA ASN A 115 2.41 -5.64 8.79
C ASN A 115 3.47 -4.98 9.67
N GLN A 116 3.02 -4.51 10.82
CA GLN A 116 3.87 -3.90 11.84
C GLN A 116 3.20 -4.10 13.19
N GLN A 117 4.00 -4.27 14.23
CA GLN A 117 3.47 -4.38 15.59
C GLN A 117 3.50 -3.01 16.25
N ILE A 118 2.40 -2.64 16.89
CA ILE A 118 2.29 -1.37 17.61
C ILE A 118 1.61 -1.58 18.97
N GLU A 119 1.84 -0.66 19.89
CA GLU A 119 1.15 -0.62 21.17
C GLU A 119 -0.09 0.24 21.05
N ILE A 120 -1.24 -0.29 21.53
CA ILE A 120 -2.49 0.45 21.57
C ILE A 120 -3.09 0.26 22.96
N GLY A 121 -3.40 1.37 23.63
CA GLY A 121 -4.04 1.34 24.94
C GLY A 121 -3.09 1.06 26.10
N GLY A 122 -1.80 1.18 25.86
CA GLY A 122 -0.79 0.96 26.91
C GLY A 122 -0.23 2.23 27.49
#